data_e7dab179da6d57c23b1b93af3919d293
#
_entry.id   e7dab179da6d57c23b1b93af3919d293
#
_cell.length_a   1.000
_cell.length_b   1.000
_cell.length_c   1.000
_cell.angle_alpha   90.00
_cell.angle_beta   90.00
_cell.angle_gamma   90.00
#
_symmetry.space_group_name_H-M   'P 1'
#
loop_
_entity.id
_entity.type
_entity.pdbx_description
1 polymer ?
#
loop_
_entity_poly.entity_id
_entity_poly.type
_entity_poly.pdbx_seq_one_letter_code
_entity_poly.pdbx_strand_id
1 'polypeptide(L)'
;MSAAFLEHPPVRKVAACLAAAGHPHEVIALADTARSAGEAAAVLGVDVGAIVKTLMFVAGSEEAPVIALVAGDRQCDVAALAVCVGAPPPCRRPDAARVKAVTGYSIGGVSPIGLAPDLPVFLDSSLFRFDTV
;
A
#
# COMPACT_ATOMS: atom_id res chain seq x y z
N MET A 1 -15.59 -9.35 10.78
CA MET A 1 -14.94 -8.20 11.41
C MET A 1 -15.98 -7.38 12.14
N SER A 2 -15.66 -6.96 13.32
CA SER A 2 -16.55 -6.13 14.11
C SER A 2 -16.33 -4.64 13.83
N ALA A 3 -17.28 -3.81 14.21
CA ALA A 3 -17.15 -2.35 14.15
C ALA A 3 -15.95 -1.84 14.97
N ALA A 4 -15.50 -2.59 15.97
CA ALA A 4 -14.31 -2.25 16.76
C ALA A 4 -13.04 -2.13 15.92
N PHE A 5 -12.96 -2.84 14.79
CA PHE A 5 -11.83 -2.72 13.87
C PHE A 5 -11.68 -1.30 13.32
N LEU A 6 -12.81 -0.61 13.09
CA LEU A 6 -12.81 0.76 12.57
C LEU A 6 -12.33 1.78 13.61
N GLU A 7 -12.22 1.40 14.88
CA GLU A 7 -11.72 2.26 15.95
C GLU A 7 -10.20 2.22 16.10
N HIS A 8 -9.51 1.29 15.42
CA HIS A 8 -8.04 1.24 15.46
C HIS A 8 -7.45 2.55 14.93
N PRO A 9 -6.42 3.11 15.60
CA PRO A 9 -5.84 4.40 15.20
C PRO A 9 -5.40 4.47 13.73
N PRO A 10 -4.70 3.48 13.14
CA PRO A 10 -4.33 3.56 11.74
C PRO A 10 -5.55 3.54 10.79
N VAL A 11 -6.60 2.80 11.13
CA VAL A 11 -7.83 2.78 10.35
C VAL A 11 -8.55 4.11 10.41
N ARG A 12 -8.63 4.71 11.61
CA ARG A 12 -9.22 6.04 11.79
C ARG A 12 -8.47 7.11 11.02
N LYS A 13 -7.14 7.02 10.99
CA LYS A 13 -6.30 7.95 10.22
C LYS A 13 -6.64 7.90 8.74
N VAL A 14 -6.76 6.71 8.16
CA VAL A 14 -7.11 6.54 6.75
C VAL A 14 -8.50 7.09 6.48
N ALA A 15 -9.48 6.78 7.34
CA ALA A 15 -10.84 7.29 7.19
C ALA A 15 -10.89 8.82 7.22
N ALA A 16 -10.15 9.44 8.13
CA ALA A 16 -10.09 10.89 8.24
C ALA A 16 -9.43 11.52 6.99
N CYS A 17 -8.36 10.92 6.48
CA CYS A 17 -7.70 11.43 5.26
C CYS A 17 -8.61 11.32 4.04
N LEU A 18 -9.34 10.23 3.89
CA LEU A 18 -10.28 10.07 2.79
C LEU A 18 -11.42 11.09 2.87
N ALA A 19 -11.97 11.30 4.06
CA ALA A 19 -13.02 12.29 4.27
C ALA A 19 -12.53 13.71 3.94
N ALA A 20 -11.33 14.05 4.41
CA ALA A 20 -10.72 15.37 4.14
C ALA A 20 -10.46 15.58 2.64
N ALA A 21 -10.16 14.52 1.90
CA ALA A 21 -9.96 14.59 0.45
C ALA A 21 -11.26 14.56 -0.35
N GLY A 22 -12.41 14.42 0.32
CA GLY A 22 -13.71 14.34 -0.37
C GLY A 22 -13.92 13.03 -1.12
N HIS A 23 -13.27 11.95 -0.70
CA HIS A 23 -13.41 10.65 -1.36
C HIS A 23 -14.84 10.11 -1.19
N PRO A 24 -15.46 9.59 -2.27
CA PRO A 24 -16.87 9.17 -2.23
C PRO A 24 -17.13 7.87 -1.46
N HIS A 25 -16.10 7.09 -1.18
CA HIS A 25 -16.22 5.81 -0.48
C HIS A 25 -15.64 5.86 0.91
N GLU A 26 -16.23 5.09 1.81
CA GLU A 26 -15.77 4.96 3.19
C GLU A 26 -14.93 3.70 3.37
N VAL A 27 -14.12 3.69 4.44
CA VAL A 27 -13.42 2.48 4.86
C VAL A 27 -14.45 1.48 5.36
N ILE A 28 -14.35 0.25 4.89
CA ILE A 28 -15.21 -0.85 5.34
C ILE A 28 -14.38 -1.91 6.04
N ALA A 29 -14.95 -2.48 7.10
CA ALA A 29 -14.37 -3.65 7.77
C ALA A 29 -14.91 -4.90 7.09
N LEU A 30 -14.01 -5.79 6.66
CA LEU A 30 -14.43 -7.03 6.02
C LEU A 30 -14.98 -8.01 7.04
N ALA A 31 -15.96 -8.82 6.62
CA ALA A 31 -16.58 -9.81 7.49
C ALA A 31 -15.62 -10.94 7.88
N ASP A 32 -14.69 -11.27 7.00
CA ASP A 32 -13.70 -12.32 7.20
C ASP A 32 -12.28 -11.74 7.16
N THR A 33 -11.34 -12.49 7.73
CA THR A 33 -9.92 -12.15 7.66
C THR A 33 -9.44 -12.13 6.22
N ALA A 34 -8.74 -11.07 5.83
CA ALA A 34 -8.18 -10.93 4.50
C ALA A 34 -6.71 -10.51 4.63
N ARG A 35 -5.82 -11.49 4.81
CA ARG A 35 -4.38 -11.27 5.04
C ARG A 35 -3.55 -11.24 3.77
N SER A 36 -4.08 -11.81 2.69
CA SER A 36 -3.43 -11.81 1.39
C SER A 36 -4.30 -11.08 0.37
N ALA A 37 -3.69 -10.69 -0.75
CA ALA A 37 -4.44 -10.09 -1.86
C ALA A 37 -5.53 -11.03 -2.39
N GLY A 38 -5.22 -12.34 -2.48
CA GLY A 38 -6.19 -13.34 -2.91
C GLY A 38 -7.38 -13.46 -1.98
N GLU A 39 -7.14 -13.46 -0.66
CA GLU A 39 -8.22 -13.51 0.33
C GLU A 39 -9.08 -12.25 0.28
N ALA A 40 -8.47 -11.09 0.17
CA ALA A 40 -9.18 -9.82 0.06
C ALA A 40 -10.05 -9.80 -1.20
N ALA A 41 -9.52 -10.24 -2.33
CA ALA A 41 -10.26 -10.31 -3.58
C ALA A 41 -11.47 -11.23 -3.48
N ALA A 42 -11.31 -12.39 -2.83
CA ALA A 42 -12.40 -13.33 -2.63
C ALA A 42 -13.52 -12.75 -1.78
N VAL A 43 -13.18 -12.09 -0.68
CA VAL A 43 -14.17 -11.48 0.22
C VAL A 43 -14.91 -10.33 -0.47
N LEU A 44 -14.20 -9.51 -1.25
CA LEU A 44 -14.78 -8.36 -1.95
C LEU A 44 -15.46 -8.73 -3.27
N GLY A 45 -15.26 -9.94 -3.77
CA GLY A 45 -15.81 -10.35 -5.06
C GLY A 45 -15.20 -9.62 -6.25
N VAL A 46 -13.92 -9.32 -6.20
CA VAL A 46 -13.19 -8.61 -7.26
C VAL A 46 -12.02 -9.46 -7.76
N ASP A 47 -11.46 -9.05 -8.90
CA ASP A 47 -10.25 -9.66 -9.44
C ASP A 47 -9.07 -9.38 -8.50
N VAL A 48 -8.19 -10.36 -8.30
CA VAL A 48 -7.03 -10.18 -7.42
C VAL A 48 -6.12 -9.04 -7.92
N GLY A 49 -6.06 -8.83 -9.23
CA GLY A 49 -5.30 -7.72 -9.81
C GLY A 49 -5.83 -6.34 -9.45
N ALA A 50 -7.09 -6.24 -9.01
CA ALA A 50 -7.68 -4.99 -8.54
C ALA A 50 -7.36 -4.68 -7.08
N ILE A 51 -6.73 -5.59 -6.36
CA ILE A 51 -6.25 -5.35 -4.99
C ILE A 51 -4.90 -4.66 -5.07
N VAL A 52 -4.76 -3.54 -4.37
CA VAL A 52 -3.51 -2.78 -4.33
C VAL A 52 -2.69 -3.22 -3.12
N LYS A 53 -1.47 -3.68 -3.39
CA LYS A 53 -0.48 -3.91 -2.33
C LYS A 53 0.36 -2.65 -2.19
N THR A 54 0.44 -2.11 -0.98
CA THR A 54 1.28 -0.96 -0.69
C THR A 54 2.57 -1.45 -0.06
N LEU A 55 3.68 -1.33 -0.79
CA LEU A 55 4.97 -1.88 -0.41
C LEU A 55 5.98 -0.75 -0.25
N MET A 56 6.76 -0.81 0.84
CA MET A 56 7.87 0.10 1.02
C MET A 56 9.18 -0.60 0.67
N PHE A 57 10.02 0.10 -0.07
CA PHE A 57 11.39 -0.31 -0.39
C PHE A 57 12.36 0.79 0.01
N VAL A 58 13.64 0.45 0.02
CA VAL A 58 14.72 1.43 0.17
C VAL A 58 15.64 1.35 -1.04
N ALA A 59 16.15 2.50 -1.45
CA ALA A 59 16.95 2.65 -2.66
C ALA A 59 18.29 3.31 -2.36
N GLY A 60 19.32 2.82 -3.03
CA GLY A 60 20.68 3.38 -2.93
C GLY A 60 21.38 3.10 -1.61
N SER A 61 22.60 3.60 -1.48
CA SER A 61 23.43 3.42 -0.28
C SER A 61 22.87 4.16 0.94
N GLU A 62 22.10 5.23 0.70
CA GLU A 62 21.47 6.02 1.76
C GLU A 62 20.16 5.40 2.24
N GLU A 63 19.73 4.30 1.63
CA GLU A 63 18.49 3.62 1.95
C GLU A 63 17.29 4.56 1.93
N ALA A 64 17.16 5.35 0.86
CA ALA A 64 16.07 6.29 0.69
C ALA A 64 14.74 5.55 0.52
N PRO A 65 13.70 5.91 1.30
CA PRO A 65 12.42 5.20 1.23
C PRO A 65 11.65 5.52 -0.04
N VAL A 66 10.96 4.52 -0.57
CA VAL A 66 10.08 4.66 -1.73
C VAL A 66 8.90 3.70 -1.57
N ILE A 67 7.73 4.15 -1.98
CA ILE A 67 6.51 3.34 -1.95
C ILE A 67 6.19 2.86 -3.37
N ALA A 68 5.84 1.59 -3.48
CA ALA A 68 5.31 1.02 -4.71
C ALA A 68 3.89 0.49 -4.47
N LEU A 69 2.95 0.93 -5.28
CA LEU A 69 1.58 0.40 -5.30
C LEU A 69 1.51 -0.65 -6.39
N VAL A 70 1.36 -1.90 -6.01
CA VAL A 70 1.51 -3.06 -6.91
C VAL A 70 0.20 -3.85 -6.95
N ALA A 71 -0.20 -4.26 -8.15
CA ALA A 71 -1.39 -5.10 -8.31
C ALA A 71 -1.23 -6.43 -7.58
N GLY A 72 -2.32 -6.93 -7.01
CA GLY A 72 -2.32 -8.14 -6.20
C GLY A 72 -1.86 -9.40 -6.91
N ASP A 73 -1.94 -9.43 -8.25
CA ASP A 73 -1.49 -10.54 -9.08
C ASP A 73 -0.06 -10.35 -9.65
N ARG A 74 0.66 -9.33 -9.19
CA ARG A 74 1.99 -8.98 -9.68
C ARG A 74 2.98 -8.88 -8.53
N GLN A 75 4.26 -8.92 -8.87
CA GLN A 75 5.35 -8.62 -7.96
C GLN A 75 6.01 -7.31 -8.41
N CYS A 76 6.58 -6.57 -7.45
CA CYS A 76 7.29 -5.36 -7.77
C CYS A 76 8.59 -5.68 -8.51
N ASP A 77 8.80 -5.03 -9.66
CA ASP A 77 10.07 -5.05 -10.37
C ASP A 77 11.03 -4.10 -9.66
N VAL A 78 11.83 -4.63 -8.76
CA VAL A 78 12.72 -3.84 -7.91
C VAL A 78 13.87 -3.20 -8.69
N ALA A 79 14.24 -3.76 -9.83
CA ALA A 79 15.24 -3.14 -10.70
C ALA A 79 14.66 -1.93 -11.43
N ALA A 80 13.45 -2.07 -11.96
CA ALA A 80 12.76 -0.96 -12.62
C ALA A 80 12.42 0.16 -11.64
N LEU A 81 12.03 -0.18 -10.41
CA LEU A 81 11.76 0.82 -9.37
C LEU A 81 13.01 1.64 -9.05
N ALA A 82 14.19 1.00 -8.96
CA ALA A 82 15.44 1.70 -8.74
C ALA A 82 15.75 2.69 -9.87
N VAL A 83 15.52 2.30 -11.11
CA VAL A 83 15.68 3.20 -12.26
C VAL A 83 14.75 4.41 -12.13
N CYS A 84 13.50 4.20 -11.74
CA CYS A 84 12.54 5.28 -11.57
C CYS A 84 12.99 6.32 -10.53
N VAL A 85 13.65 5.89 -9.47
CA VAL A 85 14.14 6.81 -8.41
C VAL A 85 15.57 7.30 -8.66
N GLY A 86 16.21 6.85 -9.74
CA GLY A 86 17.58 7.26 -10.06
C GLY A 86 18.64 6.65 -9.17
N ALA A 87 18.43 5.45 -8.67
CA ALA A 87 19.34 4.75 -7.79
C ALA A 87 19.93 3.49 -8.45
N PRO A 88 21.07 2.99 -7.95
CA PRO A 88 21.59 1.71 -8.43
C PRO A 88 20.59 0.58 -8.12
N PRO A 89 20.31 -0.31 -9.09
CA PRO A 89 19.41 -1.43 -8.87
C PRO A 89 20.07 -2.56 -8.04
N PRO A 90 19.25 -3.35 -7.34
CA PRO A 90 17.80 -3.20 -7.17
C PRO A 90 17.43 -2.40 -5.92
N CYS A 91 16.18 -1.98 -5.82
CA CYS A 91 15.64 -1.57 -4.53
C CYS A 91 15.57 -2.78 -3.60
N ARG A 92 15.61 -2.54 -2.29
CA ARG A 92 15.66 -3.60 -1.27
C ARG A 92 14.50 -3.45 -0.29
N ARG A 93 14.13 -4.56 0.35
CA ARG A 93 13.12 -4.55 1.40
C ARG A 93 13.75 -4.02 2.70
N PRO A 94 13.13 -3.03 3.36
CA PRO A 94 13.57 -2.58 4.69
C PRO A 94 13.06 -3.54 5.77
N ASP A 95 13.54 -3.38 7.00
CA ASP A 95 12.99 -4.12 8.13
C ASP A 95 11.68 -3.50 8.61
N ALA A 96 10.98 -4.23 9.49
CA ALA A 96 9.68 -3.81 10.01
C ALA A 96 9.74 -2.50 10.80
N ALA A 97 10.83 -2.27 11.54
CA ALA A 97 11.01 -1.04 12.31
C ALA A 97 11.11 0.18 11.39
N ARG A 98 11.83 0.06 10.27
CA ARG A 98 11.96 1.12 9.29
C ARG A 98 10.62 1.44 8.61
N VAL A 99 9.87 0.40 8.25
CA VAL A 99 8.53 0.58 7.67
C VAL A 99 7.64 1.38 8.62
N LYS A 100 7.62 1.02 9.89
CA LYS A 100 6.82 1.72 10.91
C LYS A 100 7.28 3.16 11.08
N ALA A 101 8.58 3.40 11.13
CA ALA A 101 9.13 4.73 11.33
C ALA A 101 8.80 5.67 10.16
N VAL A 102 8.87 5.18 8.93
CA VAL A 102 8.65 5.99 7.72
C VAL A 102 7.17 6.17 7.42
N THR A 103 6.39 5.09 7.48
CA THR A 103 4.99 5.13 7.03
C THR A 103 3.98 5.38 8.14
N GLY A 104 4.34 5.09 9.37
CA GLY A 104 3.40 5.11 10.50
C GLY A 104 2.53 3.85 10.58
N TYR A 105 2.62 2.97 9.61
CA TYR A 105 1.87 1.72 9.55
C TYR A 105 2.79 0.51 9.78
N SER A 106 2.21 -0.60 10.19
CA SER A 106 2.98 -1.85 10.37
C SER A 106 3.21 -2.53 9.03
N ILE A 107 4.34 -3.25 8.90
CA ILE A 107 4.63 -4.05 7.72
C ILE A 107 3.48 -5.02 7.45
N GLY A 108 3.09 -5.14 6.20
CA GLY A 108 1.92 -5.93 5.80
C GLY A 108 0.58 -5.20 5.94
N GLY A 109 0.57 -4.04 6.61
CA GLY A 109 -0.63 -3.22 6.79
C GLY A 109 -0.41 -1.76 6.42
N VAL A 110 0.46 -1.48 5.46
CA VAL A 110 0.72 -0.12 5.00
C VAL A 110 -0.41 0.34 4.09
N SER A 111 -0.99 1.50 4.41
CA SER A 111 -1.99 2.13 3.55
C SER A 111 -1.31 3.07 2.56
N PRO A 112 -1.84 3.22 1.33
CA PRO A 112 -1.38 4.25 0.41
C PRO A 112 -1.85 5.65 0.82
N ILE A 113 -2.75 5.72 1.78
CA ILE A 113 -3.39 6.95 2.26
C ILE A 113 -2.74 7.37 3.58
N GLY A 114 -2.51 8.68 3.75
CA GLY A 114 -1.95 9.21 4.98
C GLY A 114 -0.43 9.09 5.08
N LEU A 115 0.25 8.93 3.97
CA LEU A 115 1.71 8.94 3.90
C LEU A 115 2.24 10.37 3.85
N ALA A 116 3.51 10.54 4.24
CA ALA A 116 4.16 11.86 4.18
C ALA A 116 4.15 12.38 2.73
N PRO A 117 3.86 13.69 2.51
CA PRO A 117 3.72 14.22 1.15
C PRO A 117 4.99 14.13 0.29
N ASP A 118 6.16 14.12 0.92
CA ASP A 118 7.45 14.05 0.23
C ASP A 118 7.94 12.62 -0.05
N LEU A 119 7.20 11.61 0.41
CA LEU A 119 7.55 10.21 0.19
C LEU A 119 7.21 9.83 -1.26
N PRO A 120 8.20 9.40 -2.07
CA PRO A 120 7.92 9.04 -3.47
C PRO A 120 7.01 7.83 -3.56
N VAL A 121 6.01 7.90 -4.44
CA VAL A 121 5.06 6.82 -4.68
C VAL A 121 5.03 6.51 -6.17
N PHE A 122 5.24 5.24 -6.51
CA PHE A 122 5.17 4.76 -7.89
C PHE A 122 4.06 3.72 -8.01
N LEU A 123 3.37 3.74 -9.12
CA LEU A 123 2.26 2.85 -9.37
C LEU A 123 2.63 1.79 -10.42
N ASP A 124 2.28 0.55 -10.15
CA ASP A 124 2.33 -0.53 -11.13
C ASP A 124 1.30 -0.21 -12.23
N SER A 125 1.77 -0.11 -13.48
CA SER A 125 0.90 0.23 -14.60
C SER A 125 -0.20 -0.82 -14.82
N SER A 126 -0.02 -2.05 -14.37
CA SER A 126 -1.05 -3.08 -14.49
C SER A 126 -2.31 -2.78 -13.68
N LEU A 127 -2.24 -1.89 -12.69
CA LEU A 127 -3.41 -1.41 -11.95
C LEU A 127 -4.42 -0.69 -12.86
N PHE A 128 -3.94 -0.08 -13.93
CA PHE A 128 -4.80 0.66 -14.86
C PHE A 128 -5.60 -0.23 -15.80
N ARG A 129 -5.47 -1.57 -15.68
CA ARG A 129 -6.36 -2.52 -16.34
C ARG A 129 -7.80 -2.43 -15.83
N PHE A 130 -7.98 -1.85 -14.65
CA PHE A 130 -9.27 -1.78 -13.96
C PHE A 130 -9.73 -0.34 -13.85
N ASP A 131 -11.04 -0.11 -13.96
CA ASP A 131 -11.62 1.21 -13.76
C ASP A 131 -11.55 1.63 -12.28
N THR A 132 -11.58 0.65 -11.40
CA THR A 132 -11.53 0.87 -9.95
C THR A 132 -10.67 -0.23 -9.30
N VAL A 133 -9.83 0.17 -8.37
CA VAL A 133 -9.01 -0.73 -7.56
C VAL A 133 -9.33 -0.52 -6.09
#